data_6a61362c46a5d1e4fe9b3e67a0600e2f
#
_entry.id   6a61362c46a5d1e4fe9b3e67a0600e2f
#
_cell.length_a   1.000
_cell.length_b   1.000
_cell.length_c   1.000
_cell.angle_alpha   90.00
_cell.angle_beta   90.00
_cell.angle_gamma   90.00
#
_symmetry.space_group_name_H-M   'P 1'
#
loop_
_entity.id
_entity.type
_entity.pdbx_description
1 polymer ?
#
loop_
_entity_poly.entity_id
_entity_poly.type
_entity_poly.pdbx_seq_one_letter_code
_entity_poly.pdbx_strand_id
1 'polypeptide(L)'
;EIEQYGLDFNEARLTTPHINREFLPELFGDQTEEVIGAFLAQSSSRHFVLKPFCDTQRKVEALFAGKTDEASLRIKKGLFAIANEVLFLRDPREPDKFHPRISASQSYLYRELSASDQYAFDQLYWNFFYHRHNEFWKAQAFNRLTPLVGSTNMLVCGEDLGMIPESVP
;
A
#
# COMPACT_ATOMS: atom_id res chain seq x y z
N GLU A 1 -2.33 -10.98 -16.28
CA GLU A 1 -2.18 -9.53 -16.57
C GLU A 1 -0.89 -8.95 -15.99
N ILE A 2 -0.50 -9.31 -14.75
CA ILE A 2 0.76 -8.86 -14.14
C ILE A 2 1.97 -9.33 -14.96
N GLU A 3 1.95 -10.55 -15.42
CA GLU A 3 3.02 -11.17 -16.21
C GLU A 3 3.33 -10.43 -17.52
N GLN A 4 2.34 -9.78 -18.13
CA GLN A 4 2.56 -9.03 -19.39
C GLN A 4 3.50 -7.84 -19.24
N TYR A 5 3.68 -7.33 -18.00
CA TYR A 5 4.63 -6.25 -17.71
C TYR A 5 6.04 -6.76 -17.42
N GLY A 6 6.24 -8.08 -17.34
CA GLY A 6 7.54 -8.70 -17.06
C GLY A 6 7.94 -8.65 -15.58
N LEU A 7 7.02 -8.35 -14.67
CA LEU A 7 7.25 -8.40 -13.23
C LEU A 7 7.38 -9.85 -12.77
N ASP A 8 8.46 -10.18 -12.04
CA ASP A 8 8.58 -11.45 -11.33
C ASP A 8 7.61 -11.48 -10.15
N PHE A 9 6.38 -11.93 -10.42
CA PHE A 9 5.31 -11.94 -9.45
C PHE A 9 5.40 -13.15 -8.52
N ASN A 10 6.04 -12.96 -7.38
CA ASN A 10 5.98 -13.90 -6.27
C ASN A 10 4.90 -13.45 -5.28
N GLU A 11 3.76 -14.14 -5.26
CA GLU A 11 2.63 -13.78 -4.42
C GLU A 11 3.02 -13.63 -2.95
N ALA A 12 3.64 -14.65 -2.36
CA ALA A 12 4.02 -14.64 -0.95
C ALA A 12 4.94 -13.46 -0.60
N ARG A 13 5.87 -13.11 -1.50
CA ARG A 13 6.78 -11.99 -1.32
C ARG A 13 6.09 -10.62 -1.46
N LEU A 14 5.19 -10.48 -2.43
CA LEU A 14 4.66 -9.18 -2.81
C LEU A 14 3.34 -8.79 -2.11
N THR A 15 2.69 -9.76 -1.46
CA THR A 15 1.39 -9.55 -0.79
C THR A 15 1.40 -9.80 0.72
N THR A 16 2.52 -10.30 1.26
CA THR A 16 2.64 -10.57 2.71
C THR A 16 3.58 -9.55 3.34
N PRO A 17 3.15 -8.85 4.40
CA PRO A 17 3.99 -7.87 5.08
C PRO A 17 5.26 -8.49 5.65
N HIS A 18 6.41 -7.99 5.22
CA HIS A 18 7.72 -8.34 5.75
C HIS A 18 8.70 -7.19 5.54
N ILE A 19 9.81 -7.20 6.27
CA ILE A 19 10.84 -6.16 6.18
C ILE A 19 12.23 -6.78 6.25
N ASN A 20 13.16 -6.26 5.45
CA ASN A 20 14.57 -6.60 5.55
C ASN A 20 15.21 -5.97 6.80
N ARG A 21 16.08 -6.72 7.47
CA ARG A 21 16.81 -6.27 8.66
C ARG A 21 17.50 -4.93 8.47
N GLU A 22 18.05 -4.67 7.30
CA GLU A 22 18.80 -3.44 7.01
C GLU A 22 17.98 -2.16 7.14
N PHE A 23 16.66 -2.24 6.97
CA PHE A 23 15.76 -1.08 7.09
C PHE A 23 15.20 -0.86 8.49
N LEU A 24 15.32 -1.84 9.39
CA LEU A 24 14.80 -1.71 10.75
C LEU A 24 15.38 -0.52 11.53
N PRO A 25 16.68 -0.18 11.42
CA PRO A 25 17.22 1.00 12.08
C PRO A 25 16.63 2.33 11.61
N GLU A 26 16.15 2.41 10.35
CA GLU A 26 15.45 3.60 9.84
C GLU A 26 14.13 3.83 10.61
N LEU A 27 13.43 2.74 10.97
CA LEU A 27 12.17 2.79 11.69
C LEU A 27 12.35 2.98 13.20
N PHE A 28 13.27 2.24 13.81
CA PHE A 28 13.33 2.09 15.26
C PHE A 28 14.59 2.71 15.93
N GLY A 29 15.62 3.04 15.15
CA GLY A 29 16.88 3.58 15.69
C GLY A 29 17.49 2.65 16.73
N ASP A 30 17.80 3.20 17.91
CA ASP A 30 18.43 2.46 19.00
C ASP A 30 17.55 1.36 19.61
N GLN A 31 16.23 1.41 19.35
CA GLN A 31 15.28 0.40 19.83
C GLN A 31 15.18 -0.83 18.92
N THR A 32 15.95 -0.88 17.84
CA THR A 32 15.85 -1.93 16.80
C THR A 32 15.92 -3.35 17.38
N GLU A 33 16.92 -3.65 18.22
CA GLU A 33 17.10 -5.00 18.76
C GLU A 33 15.98 -5.38 19.75
N GLU A 34 15.52 -4.41 20.55
CA GLU A 34 14.38 -4.60 21.44
C GLU A 34 13.13 -4.95 20.66
N VAL A 35 12.84 -4.19 19.58
CA VAL A 35 11.67 -4.40 18.72
C VAL A 35 11.75 -5.76 18.01
N ILE A 36 12.91 -6.15 17.50
CA ILE A 36 13.12 -7.48 16.90
C ILE A 36 12.74 -8.55 17.92
N GLY A 37 13.29 -8.49 19.12
CA GLY A 37 13.02 -9.49 20.18
C GLY A 37 11.56 -9.53 20.61
N ALA A 38 10.94 -8.37 20.77
CA ALA A 38 9.58 -8.26 21.29
C ALA A 38 8.49 -8.54 20.23
N PHE A 39 8.59 -7.97 19.03
CA PHE A 39 7.46 -7.88 18.08
C PHE A 39 7.67 -8.63 16.77
N LEU A 40 8.92 -8.96 16.41
CA LEU A 40 9.23 -9.55 15.11
C LEU A 40 9.61 -11.04 15.23
N ALA A 41 9.26 -11.78 14.19
CA ALA A 41 9.72 -13.16 13.97
C ALA A 41 10.55 -13.21 12.70
N GLN A 42 11.65 -13.93 12.69
CA GLN A 42 12.48 -14.11 11.52
C GLN A 42 11.77 -15.07 10.53
N SER A 43 11.58 -14.60 9.29
CA SER A 43 10.97 -15.39 8.21
C SER A 43 12.01 -15.97 7.23
N SER A 44 13.17 -15.32 7.12
CA SER A 44 14.32 -15.78 6.34
C SER A 44 15.63 -15.24 6.93
N SER A 45 16.76 -15.52 6.30
CA SER A 45 18.07 -15.02 6.77
C SER A 45 18.15 -13.50 6.94
N ARG A 46 17.36 -12.75 6.19
CA ARG A 46 17.38 -11.27 6.18
C ARG A 46 16.04 -10.62 6.48
N HIS A 47 14.93 -11.35 6.44
CA HIS A 47 13.60 -10.79 6.54
C HIS A 47 12.90 -11.16 7.85
N PHE A 48 12.10 -10.23 8.31
CA PHE A 48 11.27 -10.34 9.49
C PHE A 48 9.81 -10.07 9.15
N VAL A 49 8.93 -10.71 9.89
CA VAL A 49 7.47 -10.51 9.86
C VAL A 49 6.99 -10.13 11.25
N LEU A 50 5.84 -9.50 11.35
CA LEU A 50 5.22 -9.24 12.65
C LEU A 50 4.75 -10.54 13.29
N LYS A 51 4.95 -10.66 14.62
CA LYS A 51 4.40 -11.79 15.39
C LYS A 51 2.86 -11.73 15.39
N PRO A 52 2.17 -12.88 15.51
CA PRO A 52 0.70 -12.96 15.38
C PRO A 52 -0.11 -12.05 16.31
N PHE A 53 0.44 -11.65 17.45
CA PHE A 53 -0.25 -10.76 18.38
C PHE A 53 -0.23 -9.27 17.96
N CYS A 54 0.59 -8.91 16.96
CA CYS A 54 0.75 -7.53 16.45
C CYS A 54 0.79 -7.46 14.90
N ASP A 55 0.29 -8.47 14.20
CA ASP A 55 0.36 -8.61 12.74
C ASP A 55 -0.65 -7.73 11.97
N THR A 56 -1.49 -6.97 12.66
CA THR A 56 -2.43 -6.03 12.06
C THR A 56 -2.39 -4.67 12.76
N GLN A 57 -2.71 -3.60 12.02
CA GLN A 57 -2.79 -2.26 12.60
C GLN A 57 -3.71 -2.20 13.83
N ARG A 58 -4.86 -2.90 13.80
CA ARG A 58 -5.79 -2.94 14.94
C ARG A 58 -5.15 -3.55 16.18
N LYS A 59 -4.39 -4.63 16.02
CA LYS A 59 -3.68 -5.26 17.14
C LYS A 59 -2.57 -4.36 17.69
N VAL A 60 -1.80 -3.73 16.82
CA VAL A 60 -0.79 -2.74 17.22
C VAL A 60 -1.45 -1.56 17.95
N GLU A 61 -2.56 -1.03 17.43
CA GLU A 61 -3.30 0.05 18.08
C GLU A 61 -3.70 -0.33 19.51
N ALA A 62 -4.24 -1.52 19.69
CA ALA A 62 -4.66 -2.02 21.01
C ALA A 62 -3.46 -2.16 21.99
N LEU A 63 -2.30 -2.64 21.50
CA LEU A 63 -1.08 -2.80 22.33
C LEU A 63 -0.52 -1.47 22.84
N PHE A 64 -0.70 -0.42 22.06
CA PHE A 64 -0.19 0.92 22.38
C PHE A 64 -1.28 1.89 22.86
N ALA A 65 -2.47 1.39 23.16
CA ALA A 65 -3.57 2.21 23.71
C ALA A 65 -3.13 2.90 25.01
N GLY A 66 -3.29 4.21 25.08
CA GLY A 66 -2.92 5.01 26.24
C GLY A 66 -1.41 5.29 26.42
N LYS A 67 -0.54 4.76 25.56
CA LYS A 67 0.88 5.12 25.57
C LYS A 67 1.10 6.41 24.78
N THR A 68 1.77 7.39 25.42
CA THR A 68 1.97 8.73 24.87
C THR A 68 3.45 9.14 24.85
N ASP A 69 4.32 8.32 25.38
CA ASP A 69 5.76 8.57 25.35
C ASP A 69 6.32 8.40 23.94
N GLU A 70 7.35 9.17 23.63
CA GLU A 70 7.95 9.24 22.30
C GLU A 70 8.46 7.87 21.81
N ALA A 71 9.07 7.10 22.69
CA ALA A 71 9.61 5.78 22.38
C ALA A 71 8.49 4.82 21.94
N SER A 72 7.40 4.73 22.71
CA SER A 72 6.24 3.92 22.37
C SER A 72 5.58 4.37 21.07
N LEU A 73 5.44 5.67 20.84
CA LEU A 73 4.86 6.20 19.60
C LEU A 73 5.73 5.90 18.39
N ARG A 74 7.05 5.96 18.52
CA ARG A 74 7.99 5.57 17.47
C ARG A 74 7.85 4.08 17.14
N ILE A 75 7.83 3.20 18.14
CA ILE A 75 7.64 1.76 17.93
C ILE A 75 6.31 1.50 17.24
N LYS A 76 5.22 2.07 17.73
CA LYS A 76 3.88 1.95 17.13
C LYS A 76 3.88 2.32 15.65
N LYS A 77 4.47 3.47 15.30
CA LYS A 77 4.58 3.95 13.92
C LYS A 77 5.38 3.00 13.04
N GLY A 78 6.49 2.48 13.53
CA GLY A 78 7.33 1.52 12.82
C GLY A 78 6.61 0.18 12.59
N LEU A 79 5.88 -0.33 13.58
CA LEU A 79 5.07 -1.55 13.42
C LEU A 79 3.93 -1.35 12.42
N PHE A 80 3.31 -0.17 12.36
CA PHE A 80 2.35 0.18 11.31
C PHE A 80 3.00 0.19 9.92
N ALA A 81 4.21 0.73 9.80
CA ALA A 81 4.93 0.69 8.54
C ALA A 81 5.14 -0.76 8.07
N ILE A 82 5.64 -1.64 8.95
CA ILE A 82 5.85 -3.06 8.62
C ILE A 82 4.53 -3.76 8.25
N ALA A 83 3.43 -3.49 8.95
CA ALA A 83 2.13 -4.08 8.64
C ALA A 83 1.60 -3.70 7.24
N ASN A 84 2.14 -2.63 6.65
CA ASN A 84 1.80 -2.12 5.32
C ASN A 84 2.87 -2.45 4.25
N GLU A 85 3.92 -3.20 4.58
CA GLU A 85 5.00 -3.54 3.64
C GLU A 85 4.56 -4.61 2.63
N VAL A 86 3.70 -4.19 1.69
CA VAL A 86 3.23 -4.99 0.56
C VAL A 86 3.19 -4.13 -0.70
N LEU A 87 3.38 -4.73 -1.87
CA LEU A 87 3.20 -4.05 -3.15
C LEU A 87 1.79 -4.26 -3.73
N PHE A 88 1.18 -5.40 -3.42
CA PHE A 88 -0.15 -5.75 -3.89
C PHE A 88 -1.07 -6.12 -2.74
N LEU A 89 -2.33 -5.77 -2.90
CA LEU A 89 -3.42 -6.18 -2.04
C LEU A 89 -4.27 -7.20 -2.78
N ARG A 90 -4.58 -8.32 -2.13
CA ARG A 90 -5.50 -9.32 -2.67
C ARG A 90 -6.92 -8.78 -2.65
N ASP A 91 -7.66 -8.99 -3.73
CA ASP A 91 -9.08 -8.64 -3.75
C ASP A 91 -9.85 -9.54 -2.77
N PRO A 92 -10.69 -8.96 -1.90
CA PRO A 92 -11.44 -9.74 -0.89
C PRO A 92 -12.57 -10.59 -1.49
N ARG A 93 -13.01 -10.30 -2.71
CA ARG A 93 -14.12 -10.99 -3.41
C ARG A 93 -13.61 -11.98 -4.45
N GLU A 94 -12.47 -11.68 -5.06
CA GLU A 94 -11.86 -12.46 -6.14
C GLU A 94 -10.41 -12.80 -5.74
N PRO A 95 -10.19 -13.92 -5.02
CA PRO A 95 -8.87 -14.26 -4.44
C PRO A 95 -7.71 -14.36 -5.43
N ASP A 96 -7.99 -14.57 -6.70
CA ASP A 96 -6.98 -14.65 -7.76
C ASP A 96 -6.64 -13.27 -8.36
N LYS A 97 -7.28 -12.20 -7.85
CA LYS A 97 -7.01 -10.83 -8.28
C LYS A 97 -6.22 -10.04 -7.23
N PHE A 98 -5.32 -9.23 -7.75
CA PHE A 98 -4.45 -8.38 -6.94
C PHE A 98 -4.49 -6.95 -7.45
N HIS A 99 -4.46 -6.00 -6.53
CA HIS A 99 -4.45 -4.57 -6.83
C HIS A 99 -3.12 -3.98 -6.35
N PRO A 100 -2.41 -3.20 -7.18
CA PRO A 100 -1.22 -2.51 -6.70
C PRO A 100 -1.60 -1.54 -5.58
N ARG A 101 -0.78 -1.49 -4.53
CA ARG A 101 -1.01 -0.58 -3.40
C ARG A 101 -0.62 0.84 -3.83
N ILE A 102 -1.47 1.83 -3.55
CA ILE A 102 -1.30 3.22 -4.00
C ILE A 102 0.03 3.86 -3.55
N SER A 103 0.51 3.52 -2.37
CA SER A 103 1.79 4.03 -1.83
C SER A 103 2.93 3.00 -1.88
N ALA A 104 2.84 2.01 -2.79
CA ALA A 104 3.82 0.93 -2.90
C ALA A 104 5.25 1.45 -3.17
N SER A 105 5.41 2.48 -4.01
CA SER A 105 6.72 3.09 -4.32
C SER A 105 7.44 3.70 -3.11
N GLN A 106 6.73 3.94 -2.01
CA GLN A 106 7.29 4.45 -0.76
C GLN A 106 7.71 3.32 0.20
N SER A 107 7.44 2.06 -0.15
CA SER A 107 7.76 0.92 0.71
C SER A 107 9.23 0.50 0.60
N TYR A 108 9.71 -0.13 1.66
CA TYR A 108 11.04 -0.77 1.66
C TYR A 108 11.07 -1.95 0.68
N LEU A 109 9.96 -2.68 0.56
CA LEU A 109 9.84 -3.79 -0.37
C LEU A 109 10.02 -3.35 -1.83
N TYR A 110 9.49 -2.17 -2.20
CA TYR A 110 9.74 -1.59 -3.53
C TYR A 110 11.23 -1.29 -3.75
N ARG A 111 11.93 -0.79 -2.73
CA ARG A 111 13.37 -0.50 -2.78
C ARG A 111 14.23 -1.77 -2.92
N GLU A 112 13.71 -2.94 -2.52
CA GLU A 112 14.38 -4.24 -2.69
C GLU A 112 14.18 -4.88 -4.07
N LEU A 113 13.30 -4.34 -4.89
CA LEU A 113 13.10 -4.85 -6.24
C LEU A 113 14.34 -4.60 -7.11
N SER A 114 14.59 -5.49 -8.06
CA SER A 114 15.54 -5.22 -9.13
C SER A 114 15.08 -4.01 -9.97
N ALA A 115 16.00 -3.33 -10.64
CA ALA A 115 15.64 -2.21 -11.52
C ALA A 115 14.62 -2.61 -12.61
N SER A 116 14.69 -3.84 -13.10
CA SER A 116 13.74 -4.40 -14.07
C SER A 116 12.35 -4.58 -13.46
N ASP A 117 12.28 -5.09 -12.21
CA ASP A 117 11.00 -5.29 -11.53
C ASP A 117 10.37 -3.95 -11.09
N GLN A 118 11.19 -2.98 -10.66
CA GLN A 118 10.70 -1.62 -10.39
C GLN A 118 10.07 -1.01 -11.63
N TYR A 119 10.75 -1.08 -12.78
CA TYR A 119 10.22 -0.58 -14.05
C TYR A 119 8.91 -1.30 -14.43
N ALA A 120 8.87 -2.63 -14.32
CA ALA A 120 7.69 -3.43 -14.63
C ALA A 120 6.51 -3.07 -13.71
N PHE A 121 6.79 -2.92 -12.40
CA PHE A 121 5.80 -2.49 -11.43
C PHE A 121 5.27 -1.07 -11.72
N ASP A 122 6.15 -0.13 -12.06
CA ASP A 122 5.77 1.25 -12.38
C ASP A 122 4.87 1.33 -13.62
N GLN A 123 5.17 0.54 -14.66
CA GLN A 123 4.31 0.44 -15.84
C GLN A 123 2.92 -0.12 -15.50
N LEU A 124 2.86 -1.18 -14.69
CA LEU A 124 1.61 -1.77 -14.20
C LEU A 124 0.84 -0.76 -13.34
N TYR A 125 1.52 -0.10 -12.41
CA TYR A 125 0.96 0.90 -11.50
C TYR A 125 0.34 2.07 -12.28
N TRP A 126 1.11 2.63 -13.23
CA TRP A 126 0.64 3.72 -14.07
C TRP A 126 -0.59 3.32 -14.90
N ASN A 127 -0.53 2.14 -15.53
CA ASN A 127 -1.67 1.62 -16.29
C ASN A 127 -2.91 1.46 -15.38
N PHE A 128 -2.74 0.84 -14.20
CA PHE A 128 -3.84 0.58 -13.28
C PHE A 128 -4.49 1.88 -12.78
N PHE A 129 -3.71 2.82 -12.24
CA PHE A 129 -4.25 3.99 -11.57
C PHE A 129 -4.59 5.14 -12.52
N TYR A 130 -3.82 5.34 -13.58
CA TYR A 130 -3.96 6.54 -14.43
C TYR A 130 -4.58 6.24 -15.80
N HIS A 131 -4.40 5.04 -16.36
CA HIS A 131 -4.95 4.73 -17.66
C HIS A 131 -6.29 4.02 -17.58
N ARG A 132 -6.35 2.85 -16.96
CA ARG A 132 -7.59 2.05 -16.85
C ARG A 132 -8.67 2.74 -16.03
N HIS A 133 -8.31 3.39 -14.94
CA HIS A 133 -9.25 4.13 -14.12
C HIS A 133 -9.81 5.37 -14.84
N ASN A 134 -9.01 6.07 -15.65
CA ASN A 134 -9.51 7.18 -16.43
C ASN A 134 -10.66 6.75 -17.34
N GLU A 135 -10.49 5.70 -18.12
CA GLU A 135 -11.53 5.21 -19.03
C GLU A 135 -12.79 4.74 -18.26
N PHE A 136 -12.59 4.02 -17.18
CA PHE A 136 -13.70 3.58 -16.33
C PHE A 136 -14.47 4.78 -15.74
N TRP A 137 -13.78 5.71 -15.11
CA TRP A 137 -14.42 6.87 -14.50
C TRP A 137 -15.07 7.79 -15.51
N LYS A 138 -14.46 8.01 -16.66
CA LYS A 138 -15.05 8.77 -17.76
C LYS A 138 -16.41 8.19 -18.17
N ALA A 139 -16.47 6.88 -18.43
CA ALA A 139 -17.72 6.22 -18.80
C ALA A 139 -18.78 6.34 -17.68
N GLN A 140 -18.41 6.13 -16.42
CA GLN A 140 -19.31 6.27 -15.28
C GLN A 140 -19.79 7.71 -15.05
N ALA A 141 -18.89 8.68 -15.21
CA ALA A 141 -19.21 10.11 -15.06
C ALA A 141 -20.24 10.56 -16.11
N PHE A 142 -20.02 10.26 -17.36
CA PHE A 142 -20.97 10.63 -18.43
C PHE A 142 -22.37 10.04 -18.18
N ASN A 143 -22.45 8.79 -17.73
CA ASN A 143 -23.73 8.14 -17.48
C ASN A 143 -24.49 8.73 -16.27
N ARG A 144 -23.79 9.27 -15.29
CA ARG A 144 -24.38 9.73 -14.02
C ARG A 144 -24.51 11.25 -13.92
N LEU A 145 -23.47 11.98 -14.35
CA LEU A 145 -23.44 13.43 -14.21
C LEU A 145 -24.26 14.15 -15.28
N THR A 146 -24.32 13.62 -16.51
CA THR A 146 -25.09 14.24 -17.60
C THR A 146 -26.57 14.39 -17.24
N PRO A 147 -27.27 13.33 -16.75
CA PRO A 147 -28.66 13.49 -16.29
C PRO A 147 -28.79 14.44 -15.10
N LEU A 148 -27.82 14.44 -14.18
CA LEU A 148 -27.83 15.32 -13.00
C LEU A 148 -27.76 16.81 -13.45
N VAL A 149 -26.80 17.14 -14.29
CA VAL A 149 -26.64 18.49 -14.83
C VAL A 149 -27.87 18.92 -15.63
N GLY A 150 -28.44 18.01 -16.43
CA GLY A 150 -29.64 18.30 -17.24
C GLY A 150 -30.94 18.42 -16.43
N SER A 151 -30.94 18.00 -15.16
CA SER A 151 -32.14 18.06 -14.28
C SER A 151 -32.30 19.36 -13.51
N THR A 152 -31.36 20.27 -13.58
CA THR A 152 -31.35 21.52 -12.82
C THR A 152 -30.76 22.67 -13.65
N ASN A 153 -31.21 23.91 -13.33
CA ASN A 153 -30.60 25.14 -13.83
C ASN A 153 -29.53 25.70 -12.89
N MET A 154 -29.19 24.98 -11.82
CA MET A 154 -28.13 25.39 -10.89
C MET A 154 -26.75 25.06 -11.47
N LEU A 155 -25.77 25.88 -11.12
CA LEU A 155 -24.37 25.58 -11.40
C LEU A 155 -23.95 24.35 -10.60
N VAL A 156 -23.53 23.29 -11.26
CA VAL A 156 -22.97 22.10 -10.62
C VAL A 156 -21.47 22.34 -10.40
N CYS A 157 -21.04 22.32 -9.14
CA CYS A 157 -19.65 22.45 -8.77
C CYS A 157 -19.12 21.10 -8.25
N GLY A 158 -17.93 20.71 -8.69
CA GLY A 158 -17.18 19.55 -8.20
C GLY A 158 -15.94 20.00 -7.44
N GLU A 159 -15.48 19.18 -6.50
CA GLU A 159 -14.21 19.37 -5.81
C GLU A 159 -13.24 18.27 -6.25
N ASP A 160 -12.05 18.68 -6.69
CA ASP A 160 -10.98 17.78 -7.11
C ASP A 160 -10.10 17.43 -5.89
N LEU A 161 -10.23 16.21 -5.41
CA LEU A 161 -9.42 15.67 -4.31
C LEU A 161 -8.63 14.43 -4.75
N GLY A 162 -7.31 14.51 -4.69
CA GLY A 162 -6.44 13.37 -4.93
C GLY A 162 -6.10 13.13 -6.41
N MET A 163 -6.32 11.93 -6.90
CA MET A 163 -6.00 11.55 -8.28
C MET A 163 -7.11 11.99 -9.23
N ILE A 164 -6.85 13.06 -9.97
CA ILE A 164 -7.81 13.63 -10.94
C ILE A 164 -7.58 12.97 -12.29
N PRO A 165 -8.60 12.28 -12.85
CA PRO A 165 -8.54 11.75 -14.22
C PRO A 165 -8.39 12.85 -15.25
N GLU A 166 -7.63 12.60 -16.32
CA GLU A 166 -7.45 13.54 -17.44
C GLU A 166 -8.77 13.98 -18.09
N SER A 167 -9.84 13.21 -17.88
CA SER A 167 -11.18 13.50 -18.41
C SER A 167 -12.02 14.46 -17.55
N VAL A 168 -11.47 15.03 -16.46
CA VAL A 168 -12.15 15.96 -15.51
C VAL A 168 -11.69 17.36 -15.86
N PRO A 169 -11.33 18.05 -16.58
CA PRO A 169 -11.25 19.51 -16.78
C PRO A 169 -12.53 20.05 -17.45
#